data_19227f030541ba1edef079a6037e3d2d
#
_entry.id   19227f030541ba1edef079a6037e3d2d
#
_cell.length_a   1.000
_cell.length_b   1.000
_cell.length_c   1.000
_cell.angle_alpha   90.00
_cell.angle_beta   90.00
_cell.angle_gamma   90.00
#
_symmetry.space_group_name_H-M   'P 1'
#
loop_
_entity.id
_entity.type
_entity.pdbx_description
1 polymer ?
#
loop_
_entity_poly.entity_id
_entity_poly.type
_entity_poly.pdbx_seq_one_letter_code
_entity_poly.pdbx_strand_id
1 'polypeptide(L)'
;TNYENFKKDIENADLFVASLIFIEDLAQKVVEAVEPHKENLKASVIFPSMPEVMRLNKLGTFSMAQLGQSKSIIGDFMKKRKEAGGAGFQDSMLKLLNTLPSILKYLPVDKAQDARSFMLSFQYWLGGTPDNLRNFLLMLGDKYVFPELNIEKEKVEVAEPEVFPDLGIWHPLAPNMFE
;
A
#
# COMPACT_ATOMS: atom_id res chain seq x y z
N THR A 1 22.06 -2.39 -17.90
CA THR A 1 21.80 -3.33 -16.80
C THR A 1 20.31 -3.37 -16.47
N ASN A 2 19.83 -4.40 -15.79
CA ASN A 2 18.42 -4.46 -15.31
C ASN A 2 18.08 -3.28 -14.43
N TYR A 3 19.01 -2.77 -13.64
CA TYR A 3 18.81 -1.60 -12.79
C TYR A 3 18.64 -0.30 -13.61
N GLU A 4 19.38 -0.13 -14.70
CA GLU A 4 19.21 1.02 -15.59
C GLU A 4 17.84 0.99 -16.30
N ASN A 5 17.37 -0.20 -16.66
CA ASN A 5 16.02 -0.33 -17.22
C ASN A 5 14.97 0.02 -16.18
N PHE A 6 15.11 -0.47 -14.94
CA PHE A 6 14.21 -0.12 -13.84
C PHE A 6 14.12 1.40 -13.62
N LYS A 7 15.27 2.13 -13.62
CA LYS A 7 15.25 3.58 -13.48
C LYS A 7 14.47 4.26 -14.61
N LYS A 8 14.68 3.83 -15.86
CA LYS A 8 13.94 4.36 -17.02
C LYS A 8 12.45 4.07 -16.96
N ASP A 9 12.07 2.88 -16.46
CA ASP A 9 10.67 2.53 -16.29
C ASP A 9 10.00 3.43 -15.24
N ILE A 10 10.71 3.72 -14.13
CA ILE A 10 10.22 4.62 -13.08
C ILE A 10 10.06 6.06 -13.57
N GLU A 11 10.98 6.56 -14.41
CA GLU A 11 10.89 7.92 -14.98
C GLU A 11 9.55 8.16 -15.73
N ASN A 12 8.98 7.11 -16.31
CA ASN A 12 7.78 7.17 -17.13
C ASN A 12 6.56 6.49 -16.48
N ALA A 13 6.70 6.05 -15.22
CA ALA A 13 5.62 5.35 -14.54
C ALA A 13 4.58 6.33 -13.97
N ASP A 14 3.30 5.97 -14.13
CA ASP A 14 2.19 6.61 -13.42
C ASP A 14 1.93 5.95 -12.05
N LEU A 15 2.16 4.64 -11.96
CA LEU A 15 1.91 3.81 -10.80
C LEU A 15 3.16 3.01 -10.43
N PHE A 16 3.53 3.05 -9.15
CA PHE A 16 4.56 2.18 -8.59
C PHE A 16 3.97 1.26 -7.52
N VAL A 17 4.16 -0.04 -7.69
CA VAL A 17 3.75 -1.04 -6.70
C VAL A 17 4.96 -1.90 -6.34
N ALA A 18 5.21 -2.07 -5.05
CA ALA A 18 6.31 -2.90 -4.56
C ALA A 18 5.89 -3.72 -3.34
N SER A 19 6.54 -4.87 -3.13
CA SER A 19 6.28 -5.76 -2.00
C SER A 19 7.53 -6.56 -1.64
N LEU A 20 7.67 -6.89 -0.33
CA LEU A 20 8.65 -7.83 0.19
C LEU A 20 10.12 -7.44 -0.07
N ILE A 21 10.43 -6.15 -0.13
CA ILE A 21 11.80 -5.66 -0.30
C ILE A 21 12.45 -5.55 1.09
N PHE A 22 13.13 -6.60 1.51
CA PHE A 22 13.76 -6.72 2.82
C PHE A 22 15.28 -6.82 2.78
N ILE A 23 15.90 -6.75 1.59
CA ILE A 23 17.35 -6.74 1.41
C ILE A 23 17.79 -5.29 1.30
N GLU A 24 18.72 -4.86 2.17
CA GLU A 24 19.18 -3.48 2.30
C GLU A 24 19.67 -2.88 0.98
N ASP A 25 20.54 -3.60 0.26
CA ASP A 25 21.07 -3.15 -1.04
C ASP A 25 19.96 -2.94 -2.10
N LEU A 26 18.92 -3.79 -2.07
CA LEU A 26 17.77 -3.65 -2.97
C LEU A 26 16.89 -2.48 -2.54
N ALA A 27 16.65 -2.34 -1.25
CA ALA A 27 15.87 -1.24 -0.69
C ALA A 27 16.50 0.11 -1.05
N GLN A 28 17.81 0.23 -0.88
CA GLN A 28 18.54 1.44 -1.25
C GLN A 28 18.42 1.76 -2.75
N LYS A 29 18.62 0.79 -3.63
CA LYS A 29 18.45 0.97 -5.08
C LYS A 29 17.03 1.38 -5.47
N VAL A 30 16.02 0.82 -4.82
CA VAL A 30 14.63 1.20 -5.05
C VAL A 30 14.39 2.66 -4.63
N VAL A 31 14.87 3.04 -3.44
CA VAL A 31 14.75 4.43 -2.96
C VAL A 31 15.47 5.40 -3.89
N GLU A 32 16.72 5.10 -4.28
CA GLU A 32 17.49 5.93 -5.21
C GLU A 32 16.80 6.12 -6.57
N ALA A 33 16.11 5.09 -7.07
CA ALA A 33 15.41 5.16 -8.35
C ALA A 33 14.06 5.89 -8.24
N VAL A 34 13.30 5.68 -7.16
CA VAL A 34 11.91 6.13 -7.04
C VAL A 34 11.79 7.52 -6.42
N GLU A 35 12.59 7.84 -5.39
CA GLU A 35 12.45 9.11 -4.65
C GLU A 35 12.55 10.35 -5.55
N PRO A 36 13.46 10.43 -6.57
CA PRO A 36 13.52 11.59 -7.47
C PRO A 36 12.26 11.80 -8.30
N HIS A 37 11.50 10.73 -8.56
CA HIS A 37 10.32 10.74 -9.41
C HIS A 37 9.00 10.63 -8.63
N LYS A 38 9.07 10.55 -7.30
CA LYS A 38 7.92 10.34 -6.42
C LYS A 38 6.77 11.34 -6.64
N GLU A 39 7.10 12.59 -6.92
CA GLU A 39 6.08 13.62 -7.17
C GLU A 39 5.42 13.47 -8.55
N ASN A 40 6.08 12.83 -9.50
CA ASN A 40 5.54 12.55 -10.83
C ASN A 40 4.63 11.31 -10.82
N LEU A 41 4.86 10.38 -9.89
CA LEU A 41 3.98 9.22 -9.72
C LEU A 41 2.60 9.65 -9.24
N LYS A 42 1.57 9.24 -9.95
CA LYS A 42 0.16 9.47 -9.57
C LYS A 42 -0.20 8.66 -8.33
N ALA A 43 0.35 7.44 -8.22
CA ALA A 43 0.20 6.60 -7.04
C ALA A 43 1.45 5.74 -6.79
N SER A 44 1.78 5.54 -5.52
CA SER A 44 2.85 4.65 -5.07
C SER A 44 2.35 3.82 -3.90
N VAL A 45 2.24 2.50 -4.07
CA VAL A 45 1.75 1.57 -3.05
C VAL A 45 2.82 0.53 -2.76
N ILE A 46 3.36 0.58 -1.55
CA ILE A 46 4.39 -0.34 -1.10
C ILE A 46 3.82 -1.17 0.05
N PHE A 47 3.74 -2.46 -0.18
CA PHE A 47 3.39 -3.46 0.80
C PHE A 47 4.60 -3.78 1.69
N PRO A 48 4.47 -4.60 2.75
CA PRO A 48 5.51 -4.81 3.74
C PRO A 48 6.91 -4.94 3.12
N SER A 49 7.77 -3.99 3.44
CA SER A 49 9.14 -3.84 2.93
C SER A 49 9.98 -3.12 4.00
N MET A 50 11.24 -2.87 3.74
CA MET A 50 12.10 -2.07 4.63
C MET A 50 11.52 -0.66 4.83
N PRO A 51 11.73 -0.05 6.02
CA PRO A 51 11.12 1.25 6.38
C PRO A 51 11.38 2.37 5.40
N GLU A 52 12.57 2.43 4.80
CA GLU A 52 12.96 3.43 3.80
C GLU A 52 12.15 3.28 2.51
N VAL A 53 11.84 2.05 2.08
CA VAL A 53 10.98 1.80 0.93
C VAL A 53 9.52 2.14 1.27
N MET A 54 9.06 1.77 2.47
CA MET A 54 7.71 2.09 2.93
C MET A 54 7.39 3.58 2.95
N ARG A 55 8.40 4.46 3.12
CA ARG A 55 8.22 5.93 3.06
C ARG A 55 7.84 6.45 1.69
N LEU A 56 8.03 5.66 0.64
CA LEU A 56 7.64 6.01 -0.72
C LEU A 56 6.12 5.89 -0.95
N ASN A 57 5.35 5.29 -0.01
CA ASN A 57 3.89 5.22 -0.10
C ASN A 57 3.26 6.60 -0.24
N LYS A 58 2.47 6.77 -1.32
CA LYS A 58 1.74 8.00 -1.65
C LYS A 58 0.47 7.64 -2.40
N LEU A 59 -0.67 8.04 -1.87
CA LEU A 59 -1.99 7.94 -2.53
C LEU A 59 -2.74 9.25 -2.33
N GLY A 60 -2.88 10.04 -3.39
CA GLY A 60 -3.48 11.36 -3.30
C GLY A 60 -2.80 12.23 -2.24
N THR A 61 -3.55 12.63 -1.22
CA THR A 61 -3.06 13.43 -0.08
C THR A 61 -2.44 12.58 1.03
N PHE A 62 -2.59 11.26 0.97
CA PHE A 62 -1.99 10.34 1.95
C PHE A 62 -0.51 10.08 1.60
N SER A 63 0.38 10.29 2.58
CA SER A 63 1.80 9.97 2.45
C SER A 63 2.35 9.39 3.76
N MET A 64 2.99 8.23 3.66
CA MET A 64 3.62 7.58 4.80
C MET A 64 4.79 8.41 5.37
N ALA A 65 5.51 9.14 4.52
CA ALA A 65 6.59 10.03 4.95
C ALA A 65 6.07 11.16 5.85
N GLN A 66 4.90 11.73 5.54
CA GLN A 66 4.28 12.79 6.35
C GLN A 66 3.74 12.27 7.68
N LEU A 67 3.23 11.04 7.72
CA LEU A 67 2.77 10.42 8.97
C LEU A 67 3.91 10.23 9.98
N GLY A 68 5.12 9.89 9.51
CA GLY A 68 6.29 9.75 10.37
C GLY A 68 6.83 11.06 10.95
N GLN A 69 6.47 12.21 10.37
CA GLN A 69 6.91 13.54 10.82
C GLN A 69 5.89 14.23 11.74
N SER A 70 4.64 13.81 11.72
CA SER A 70 3.61 14.42 12.57
C SER A 70 3.81 14.01 14.03
N LYS A 71 3.64 14.97 14.97
CA LYS A 71 3.54 14.71 16.42
C LYS A 71 2.22 14.00 16.79
N SER A 72 1.67 13.23 15.85
CA SER A 72 0.44 12.49 16.03
C SER A 72 0.74 11.11 16.66
N ILE A 73 -0.30 10.44 17.12
CA ILE A 73 -0.26 9.07 17.68
C ILE A 73 0.53 8.10 16.77
N ILE A 74 0.48 8.32 15.45
CA ILE A 74 1.21 7.52 14.45
C ILE A 74 2.71 7.85 14.47
N GLY A 75 3.09 9.10 14.66
CA GLY A 75 4.50 9.52 14.80
C GLY A 75 5.15 8.91 16.03
N ASP A 76 4.45 8.89 17.17
CA ASP A 76 4.93 8.28 18.41
C ASP A 76 5.00 6.75 18.30
N PHE A 77 4.06 6.14 17.58
CA PHE A 77 4.06 4.71 17.27
C PHE A 77 5.26 4.34 16.38
N MET A 78 5.55 5.14 15.36
CA MET A 78 6.71 4.94 14.48
C MET A 78 8.05 5.16 15.22
N LYS A 79 8.09 6.08 16.19
CA LYS A 79 9.28 6.39 16.99
C LYS A 79 9.63 5.25 17.98
N LYS A 80 8.64 4.74 18.70
CA LYS A 80 8.82 3.58 19.62
C LYS A 80 9.33 2.33 18.91
N ARG A 81 9.12 2.23 17.62
CA ARG A 81 9.55 1.12 16.79
C ARG A 81 11.03 1.15 16.40
N LYS A 82 11.64 2.33 16.27
CA LYS A 82 13.08 2.48 16.03
C LYS A 82 13.91 1.86 17.16
N GLU A 83 13.31 1.73 18.34
CA GLU A 83 13.93 1.20 19.55
C GLU A 83 13.71 -0.32 19.75
N ALA A 84 12.74 -0.94 19.04
CA ALA A 84 12.28 -2.30 19.34
C ALA A 84 12.83 -3.43 18.44
N GLY A 85 13.70 -3.14 17.45
CA GLY A 85 14.30 -4.18 16.59
C GLY A 85 13.28 -4.92 15.69
N GLY A 86 13.75 -5.47 14.58
CA GLY A 86 12.94 -5.94 13.43
C GLY A 86 11.89 -7.04 13.64
N ALA A 87 11.72 -7.65 14.82
CA ALA A 87 10.73 -8.71 15.05
C ALA A 87 9.27 -8.20 15.15
N GLY A 88 9.06 -6.90 15.33
CA GLY A 88 7.73 -6.31 15.53
C GLY A 88 7.10 -5.70 14.28
N PHE A 89 7.61 -5.96 13.05
CA PHE A 89 7.09 -5.27 11.85
C PHE A 89 5.68 -5.73 11.48
N GLN A 90 5.44 -7.03 11.42
CA GLN A 90 4.12 -7.59 11.11
C GLN A 90 3.08 -7.19 12.17
N ASP A 91 3.42 -7.33 13.45
CA ASP A 91 2.58 -6.89 14.56
C ASP A 91 2.29 -5.39 14.54
N SER A 92 3.27 -4.60 14.13
CA SER A 92 3.12 -3.16 14.03
C SER A 92 2.24 -2.76 12.85
N MET A 93 2.32 -3.47 11.73
CA MET A 93 1.47 -3.22 10.57
C MET A 93 0.03 -3.64 10.85
N LEU A 94 -0.20 -4.80 11.47
CA LEU A 94 -1.52 -5.24 11.89
C LEU A 94 -2.14 -4.27 12.90
N LYS A 95 -1.35 -3.78 13.88
CA LYS A 95 -1.81 -2.74 14.82
C LYS A 95 -2.13 -1.44 14.11
N LEU A 96 -1.34 -1.02 13.12
CA LEU A 96 -1.64 0.16 12.31
C LEU A 96 -2.96 -0.03 11.55
N LEU A 97 -3.14 -1.14 10.85
CA LEU A 97 -4.37 -1.46 10.12
C LEU A 97 -5.60 -1.49 11.05
N ASN A 98 -5.46 -2.02 12.26
CA ASN A 98 -6.53 -2.08 13.26
C ASN A 98 -6.81 -0.71 13.92
N THR A 99 -5.80 0.17 14.01
CA THR A 99 -5.93 1.47 14.68
C THR A 99 -6.35 2.59 13.71
N LEU A 100 -6.02 2.44 12.43
CA LEU A 100 -6.29 3.45 11.41
C LEU A 100 -7.78 3.82 11.29
N PRO A 101 -8.76 2.88 11.35
CA PRO A 101 -10.18 3.23 11.30
C PRO A 101 -10.62 4.22 12.38
N SER A 102 -10.02 4.14 13.57
CA SER A 102 -10.31 5.07 14.66
C SER A 102 -9.71 6.46 14.44
N ILE A 103 -8.58 6.53 13.74
CA ILE A 103 -7.88 7.77 13.41
C ILE A 103 -8.55 8.49 12.24
N LEU A 104 -9.13 7.76 11.29
CA LEU A 104 -9.81 8.31 10.12
C LEU A 104 -10.95 9.26 10.49
N LYS A 105 -11.57 9.09 11.65
CA LYS A 105 -12.64 9.97 12.15
C LYS A 105 -12.19 11.39 12.38
N TYR A 106 -10.91 11.64 12.58
CA TYR A 106 -10.32 12.94 12.89
C TYR A 106 -9.59 13.59 11.72
N LEU A 107 -9.53 12.90 10.56
CA LEU A 107 -8.91 13.44 9.36
C LEU A 107 -9.91 14.23 8.51
N PRO A 108 -9.46 15.25 7.74
CA PRO A 108 -10.27 15.84 6.68
C PRO A 108 -10.75 14.77 5.71
N VAL A 109 -11.94 14.98 5.12
CA VAL A 109 -12.63 13.96 4.30
C VAL A 109 -11.75 13.39 3.22
N ASP A 110 -11.03 14.23 2.47
CA ASP A 110 -10.15 13.77 1.39
C ASP A 110 -9.02 12.89 1.90
N LYS A 111 -8.34 13.30 2.98
CA LYS A 111 -7.27 12.51 3.61
C LYS A 111 -7.79 11.20 4.19
N ALA A 112 -9.01 11.19 4.72
CA ALA A 112 -9.64 9.99 5.23
C ALA A 112 -9.95 8.99 4.10
N GLN A 113 -10.37 9.47 2.94
CA GLN A 113 -10.64 8.63 1.77
C GLN A 113 -9.36 8.02 1.20
N ASP A 114 -8.29 8.81 1.07
CA ASP A 114 -7.00 8.33 0.59
C ASP A 114 -6.38 7.29 1.54
N ALA A 115 -6.46 7.55 2.85
CA ALA A 115 -6.04 6.58 3.86
C ALA A 115 -6.88 5.29 3.82
N ARG A 116 -8.20 5.39 3.57
CA ARG A 116 -9.07 4.23 3.35
C ARG A 116 -8.65 3.45 2.12
N SER A 117 -8.38 4.11 1.00
CA SER A 117 -7.89 3.47 -0.22
C SER A 117 -6.57 2.75 0.00
N PHE A 118 -5.66 3.33 0.79
CA PHE A 118 -4.43 2.67 1.20
C PHE A 118 -4.70 1.39 2.01
N MET A 119 -5.65 1.41 2.95
CA MET A 119 -6.04 0.21 3.71
C MET A 119 -6.66 -0.86 2.82
N LEU A 120 -7.58 -0.47 1.92
CA LEU A 120 -8.19 -1.38 0.96
C LEU A 120 -7.12 -2.03 0.08
N SER A 121 -6.10 -1.27 -0.34
CA SER A 121 -4.95 -1.81 -1.08
C SER A 121 -4.30 -2.98 -0.35
N PHE A 122 -4.11 -2.85 0.97
CA PHE A 122 -3.56 -3.94 1.79
C PHE A 122 -4.50 -5.14 1.89
N GLN A 123 -5.80 -4.93 2.04
CA GLN A 123 -6.79 -6.02 2.11
C GLN A 123 -6.82 -6.80 0.80
N TYR A 124 -6.86 -6.12 -0.35
CA TYR A 124 -6.76 -6.76 -1.66
C TYR A 124 -5.47 -7.57 -1.82
N TRP A 125 -4.34 -6.97 -1.44
CA TRP A 125 -3.03 -7.61 -1.55
C TRP A 125 -2.92 -8.84 -0.66
N LEU A 126 -3.35 -8.75 0.60
CA LEU A 126 -3.32 -9.87 1.55
C LEU A 126 -4.26 -11.01 1.13
N GLY A 127 -5.41 -10.70 0.55
CA GLY A 127 -6.31 -11.70 -0.01
C GLY A 127 -5.69 -12.46 -1.20
N GLY A 128 -4.88 -11.78 -2.02
CA GLY A 128 -3.98 -12.39 -3.01
C GLY A 128 -4.65 -13.18 -4.14
N THR A 129 -5.98 -13.13 -4.26
CA THR A 129 -6.70 -13.78 -5.37
C THR A 129 -6.55 -12.94 -6.65
N PRO A 130 -6.68 -13.55 -7.84
CA PRO A 130 -6.70 -12.80 -9.10
C PRO A 130 -7.76 -11.69 -9.11
N ASP A 131 -8.94 -11.94 -8.54
CA ASP A 131 -10.02 -10.96 -8.46
C ASP A 131 -9.68 -9.81 -7.51
N ASN A 132 -9.07 -10.11 -6.37
CA ASN A 132 -8.55 -9.08 -5.48
C ASN A 132 -7.49 -8.21 -6.15
N LEU A 133 -6.53 -8.81 -6.85
CA LEU A 133 -5.49 -8.06 -7.57
C LEU A 133 -6.08 -7.22 -8.70
N ARG A 134 -7.06 -7.75 -9.44
CA ARG A 134 -7.80 -7.00 -10.46
C ARG A 134 -8.51 -5.79 -9.85
N ASN A 135 -9.27 -5.98 -8.78
CA ASN A 135 -10.02 -4.91 -8.13
C ASN A 135 -9.09 -3.86 -7.49
N PHE A 136 -7.95 -4.28 -6.95
CA PHE A 136 -6.89 -3.39 -6.48
C PHE A 136 -6.41 -2.45 -7.60
N LEU A 137 -6.05 -3.00 -8.77
CA LEU A 137 -5.58 -2.21 -9.90
C LEU A 137 -6.67 -1.31 -10.47
N LEU A 138 -7.91 -1.79 -10.55
CA LEU A 138 -9.06 -0.98 -10.98
C LEU A 138 -9.31 0.18 -10.02
N MET A 139 -9.28 -0.06 -8.71
CA MET A 139 -9.43 0.99 -7.70
C MET A 139 -8.36 2.07 -7.81
N LEU A 140 -7.10 1.67 -7.99
CA LEU A 140 -6.00 2.63 -8.17
C LEU A 140 -6.12 3.38 -9.50
N GLY A 141 -6.48 2.67 -10.57
CA GLY A 141 -6.68 3.24 -11.90
C GLY A 141 -7.76 4.32 -11.89
N ASP A 142 -8.93 4.00 -11.36
CA ASP A 142 -10.07 4.90 -11.32
C ASP A 142 -9.84 6.14 -10.46
N LYS A 143 -9.28 5.94 -9.25
CA LYS A 143 -9.17 7.05 -8.29
C LYS A 143 -7.93 7.93 -8.48
N TYR A 144 -6.82 7.36 -8.92
CA TYR A 144 -5.53 8.07 -8.86
C TYR A 144 -4.80 8.15 -10.19
N VAL A 145 -4.86 7.10 -11.02
CA VAL A 145 -4.03 7.03 -12.22
C VAL A 145 -4.76 7.62 -13.43
N PHE A 146 -6.02 7.24 -13.63
CA PHE A 146 -6.84 7.63 -14.78
C PHE A 146 -8.24 8.08 -14.34
N PRO A 147 -8.37 9.06 -13.42
CA PRO A 147 -9.68 9.49 -12.92
C PRO A 147 -10.59 10.03 -14.04
N GLU A 148 -10.01 10.49 -15.15
CA GLU A 148 -10.71 10.95 -16.34
C GLU A 148 -11.44 9.83 -17.10
N LEU A 149 -10.98 8.59 -17.00
CA LEU A 149 -11.63 7.44 -17.65
C LEU A 149 -12.95 7.06 -16.98
N ASN A 150 -13.11 7.41 -15.71
CA ASN A 150 -14.35 7.18 -14.94
C ASN A 150 -14.84 5.72 -15.08
N ILE A 151 -13.99 4.79 -14.68
CA ILE A 151 -14.18 3.33 -14.85
C ILE A 151 -15.53 2.87 -14.27
N GLU A 152 -16.00 3.48 -13.19
CA GLU A 152 -17.32 3.20 -12.61
C GLU A 152 -18.47 3.51 -13.59
N LYS A 153 -18.35 4.57 -14.40
CA LYS A 153 -19.38 4.87 -15.42
C LYS A 153 -19.42 3.86 -16.57
N GLU A 154 -18.30 3.25 -16.88
CA GLU A 154 -18.18 2.17 -17.87
C GLU A 154 -18.76 0.84 -17.38
N LYS A 155 -19.44 0.84 -16.21
CA LYS A 155 -20.01 -0.35 -15.56
C LYS A 155 -18.99 -1.44 -15.21
N VAL A 156 -17.73 -1.06 -15.00
CA VAL A 156 -16.74 -1.96 -14.47
C VAL A 156 -16.89 -1.94 -12.95
N GLU A 157 -17.48 -2.98 -12.41
CA GLU A 157 -17.67 -3.13 -10.97
C GLU A 157 -16.32 -3.38 -10.29
N VAL A 158 -16.01 -2.57 -9.29
CA VAL A 158 -14.89 -2.76 -8.37
C VAL A 158 -15.46 -3.38 -7.08
N ALA A 159 -15.35 -4.69 -6.95
CA ALA A 159 -15.84 -5.39 -5.77
C ALA A 159 -14.99 -5.10 -4.54
N GLU A 160 -15.59 -5.16 -3.35
CA GLU A 160 -14.87 -5.09 -2.08
C GLU A 160 -13.85 -6.25 -1.96
N PRO A 161 -12.76 -6.09 -1.16
CA PRO A 161 -11.77 -7.15 -0.99
C PRO A 161 -12.39 -8.43 -0.44
N GLU A 162 -12.08 -9.54 -1.07
CA GLU A 162 -12.34 -10.86 -0.54
C GLU A 162 -11.34 -11.13 0.59
N VAL A 163 -11.84 -11.29 1.81
CA VAL A 163 -11.04 -11.48 3.02
C VAL A 163 -11.17 -12.91 3.48
N PHE A 164 -10.06 -13.58 3.72
CA PHE A 164 -10.01 -14.94 4.26
C PHE A 164 -9.79 -14.92 5.77
N PRO A 165 -10.28 -15.94 6.49
CA PRO A 165 -10.03 -16.08 7.91
C PRO A 165 -8.52 -16.25 8.20
N ASP A 166 -8.08 -15.78 9.36
CA ASP A 166 -6.68 -15.89 9.80
C ASP A 166 -6.21 -17.35 9.94
N LEU A 167 -7.13 -18.23 10.24
CA LEU A 167 -6.93 -19.67 10.36
C LEU A 167 -8.01 -20.40 9.56
N GLY A 168 -7.62 -21.44 8.84
CA GLY A 168 -8.55 -22.21 8.06
C GLY A 168 -7.93 -23.45 7.44
N ILE A 169 -8.77 -24.35 6.95
CA ILE A 169 -8.36 -25.56 6.23
C ILE A 169 -8.43 -25.25 4.74
N TRP A 170 -7.29 -25.36 4.06
CA TRP A 170 -7.21 -25.24 2.61
C TRP A 170 -7.22 -26.62 1.94
N HIS A 171 -7.99 -26.74 0.87
CA HIS A 171 -7.98 -27.93 0.02
C HIS A 171 -7.97 -27.49 -1.45
N PRO A 172 -7.14 -28.10 -2.33
CA PRO A 172 -6.96 -27.63 -3.72
C PRO A 172 -8.23 -27.75 -4.58
N LEU A 173 -9.21 -28.53 -4.17
CA LEU A 173 -10.51 -28.68 -4.86
C LEU A 173 -11.62 -27.86 -4.21
N ALA A 174 -11.34 -27.12 -3.14
CA ALA A 174 -12.32 -26.26 -2.50
C ALA A 174 -12.25 -24.86 -3.12
N PRO A 175 -13.39 -24.21 -3.43
CA PRO A 175 -13.40 -22.86 -4.00
C PRO A 175 -12.91 -21.80 -2.99
N ASN A 176 -13.06 -22.05 -1.69
CA ASN A 176 -12.70 -21.12 -0.62
C ASN A 176 -11.98 -21.86 0.53
N MET A 177 -11.31 -21.06 1.37
CA MET A 177 -10.80 -21.54 2.65
C MET A 177 -11.96 -21.70 3.65
N PHE A 178 -12.00 -22.80 4.40
CA PHE A 178 -13.00 -23.06 5.43
C PHE A 178 -12.39 -22.84 6.81
N GLU A 179 -13.20 -22.30 7.74
CA GLU A 179 -12.85 -22.19 9.16
C GLU A 179 -12.76 -23.56 9.85
#